data_da354e037f28dbf886dd27abe1c3f7df
#
_entry.id   da354e037f28dbf886dd27abe1c3f7df
#
_cell.length_a   1.000
_cell.length_b   1.000
_cell.length_c   1.000
_cell.angle_alpha   90.00
_cell.angle_beta   90.00
_cell.angle_gamma   90.00
#
_symmetry.space_group_name_H-M   'P 1'
#
loop_
_entity.id
_entity.type
_entity.pdbx_description
1 polymer ?
#
loop_
_entity_poly.entity_id
_entity_poly.type
_entity_poly.pdbx_seq_one_letter_code
_entity_poly.pdbx_strand_id
1 'polypeptide(L)'
;MDFNLYSIHILPVTFTLEQVKQFGELTGDNGPVHSIDGVVQGGFILSMLPQWLKLTKDGQEFIKGPKQAVSIMLDVKFRNKLVADQKALVKFTYTPSNKFTKINWEIYDNEKEYCSGNWVIHKS
;
A
#
# COMPACT_ATOMS: atom_id res chain seq x y z
N MET A 1 -24.84 4.33 -19.38
CA MET A 1 -23.80 5.19 -18.80
C MET A 1 -23.40 4.67 -17.42
N ASP A 2 -22.15 4.49 -17.24
CA ASP A 2 -21.62 3.97 -15.98
C ASP A 2 -21.23 5.13 -15.08
N PHE A 3 -21.85 5.20 -13.90
CA PHE A 3 -21.54 6.22 -12.91
C PHE A 3 -20.52 5.77 -11.89
N ASN A 4 -20.17 4.49 -11.89
CA ASN A 4 -19.18 3.93 -10.97
C ASN A 4 -17.79 4.09 -11.54
N LEU A 5 -17.31 5.34 -11.55
CA LEU A 5 -15.99 5.65 -12.09
C LEU A 5 -14.87 5.25 -11.14
N TYR A 6 -15.21 4.89 -9.90
CA TYR A 6 -14.21 4.46 -8.93
C TYR A 6 -14.84 3.54 -7.89
N SER A 7 -14.01 2.78 -7.25
CA SER A 7 -14.38 1.97 -6.09
C SER A 7 -13.38 2.18 -4.97
N ILE A 8 -13.85 2.05 -3.73
CA ILE A 8 -13.05 2.31 -2.53
C ILE A 8 -13.03 1.04 -1.68
N HIS A 9 -11.83 0.66 -1.23
CA HIS A 9 -11.62 -0.46 -0.34
C HIS A 9 -10.77 -0.01 0.85
N ILE A 10 -11.20 -0.36 2.06
CA ILE A 10 -10.51 0.01 3.29
C ILE A 10 -10.18 -1.26 4.06
N LEU A 11 -8.92 -1.40 4.45
CA LEU A 11 -8.41 -2.56 5.19
C LEU A 11 -7.69 -2.10 6.44
N PRO A 12 -7.84 -2.84 7.56
CA PRO A 12 -7.02 -2.57 8.74
C PRO A 12 -5.58 -3.04 8.49
N VAL A 13 -4.61 -2.28 8.97
CA VAL A 13 -3.20 -2.63 8.86
C VAL A 13 -2.50 -2.41 10.19
N THR A 14 -1.61 -3.32 10.54
CA THR A 14 -0.74 -3.22 11.71
C THR A 14 0.56 -3.93 11.39
N PHE A 15 1.67 -3.26 11.66
CA PHE A 15 2.99 -3.86 11.55
C PHE A 15 3.49 -4.17 12.96
N THR A 16 3.86 -5.42 13.24
CA THR A 16 4.42 -5.76 14.54
C THR A 16 5.89 -5.37 14.61
N LEU A 17 6.39 -5.16 15.82
CA LEU A 17 7.80 -4.86 16.01
C LEU A 17 8.68 -5.98 15.46
N GLU A 18 8.27 -7.23 15.64
CA GLU A 18 8.99 -8.38 15.10
C GLU A 18 9.08 -8.32 13.58
N GLN A 19 7.97 -7.98 12.89
CA GLN A 19 7.97 -7.85 11.44
C GLN A 19 8.92 -6.73 10.99
N VAL A 20 8.92 -5.60 11.68
CA VAL A 20 9.80 -4.48 11.37
C VAL A 20 11.27 -4.90 11.51
N LYS A 21 11.59 -5.62 12.55
CA LYS A 21 12.95 -6.14 12.77
C LYS A 21 13.35 -7.14 11.69
N GLN A 22 12.47 -8.07 11.35
CA GLN A 22 12.74 -9.08 10.31
C GLN A 22 12.96 -8.42 8.94
N PHE A 23 12.15 -7.44 8.59
CA PHE A 23 12.34 -6.71 7.35
C PHE A 23 13.71 -6.02 7.33
N GLY A 24 14.09 -5.41 8.43
CA GLY A 24 15.39 -4.76 8.56
C GLY A 24 16.56 -5.73 8.40
N GLU A 25 16.45 -6.93 8.97
CA GLU A 25 17.48 -7.96 8.83
C GLU A 25 17.62 -8.46 7.39
N LEU A 26 16.47 -8.62 6.70
CA LEU A 26 16.46 -9.11 5.32
C LEU A 26 16.98 -8.08 4.31
N THR A 27 16.73 -6.80 4.55
CA THR A 27 17.03 -5.73 3.60
C THR A 27 18.23 -4.89 3.98
N GLY A 28 18.73 -5.02 5.23
CA GLY A 28 19.77 -4.16 5.76
C GLY A 28 19.25 -2.83 6.31
N ASP A 29 17.96 -2.56 6.24
CA ASP A 29 17.34 -1.33 6.74
C ASP A 29 16.93 -1.50 8.20
N ASN A 30 17.94 -1.67 9.06
CA ASN A 30 17.77 -2.05 10.47
C ASN A 30 18.38 -1.05 11.45
N GLY A 31 18.47 0.23 11.07
CA GLY A 31 18.96 1.27 11.96
C GLY A 31 18.11 1.41 13.23
N PRO A 32 18.62 2.13 14.26
CA PRO A 32 17.91 2.25 15.55
C PRO A 32 16.51 2.80 15.48
N VAL A 33 16.23 3.68 14.53
CA VAL A 33 14.89 4.23 14.33
C VAL A 33 13.88 3.12 14.03
N HIS A 34 14.29 2.05 13.37
CA HIS A 34 13.43 0.91 13.05
C HIS A 34 13.51 -0.17 14.15
N SER A 35 14.72 -0.58 14.50
CA SER A 35 14.91 -1.72 15.40
C SER A 35 14.61 -1.41 16.87
N ILE A 36 14.76 -0.15 17.29
CA ILE A 36 14.54 0.27 18.67
C ILE A 36 13.25 1.08 18.79
N ASP A 37 13.10 2.11 17.97
CA ASP A 37 11.92 2.98 18.04
C ASP A 37 10.71 2.40 17.32
N GLY A 38 10.90 1.34 16.55
CA GLY A 38 9.80 0.62 15.90
C GLY A 38 9.17 1.35 14.75
N VAL A 39 9.85 2.35 14.18
CA VAL A 39 9.31 3.05 13.00
C VAL A 39 9.34 2.10 11.79
N VAL A 40 8.19 1.93 11.15
CA VAL A 40 8.05 1.03 10.01
C VAL A 40 8.80 1.60 8.81
N GLN A 41 9.61 0.76 8.17
CA GLN A 41 10.38 1.15 7.00
C GLN A 41 9.47 1.49 5.83
N GLY A 42 9.80 2.56 5.10
CA GLY A 42 9.04 2.94 3.91
C GLY A 42 9.00 1.82 2.87
N GLY A 43 10.12 1.13 2.68
CA GLY A 43 10.20 -0.01 1.78
C GLY A 43 9.30 -1.16 2.20
N PHE A 44 9.14 -1.38 3.51
CA PHE A 44 8.22 -2.40 4.02
C PHE A 44 6.78 -2.06 3.66
N ILE A 45 6.37 -0.81 3.89
CA ILE A 45 5.02 -0.34 3.53
C ILE A 45 4.78 -0.55 2.04
N LEU A 46 5.70 -0.13 1.19
CA LEU A 46 5.56 -0.27 -0.26
C LEU A 46 5.49 -1.74 -0.69
N SER A 47 6.23 -2.63 -0.04
CA SER A 47 6.22 -4.05 -0.35
C SER A 47 4.87 -4.71 -0.03
N MET A 48 4.11 -4.12 0.88
CA MET A 48 2.80 -4.65 1.28
C MET A 48 1.67 -4.24 0.34
N LEU A 49 1.87 -3.22 -0.50
CA LEU A 49 0.81 -2.76 -1.40
C LEU A 49 0.24 -3.87 -2.28
N PRO A 50 1.05 -4.68 -2.99
CA PRO A 50 0.50 -5.79 -3.76
C PRO A 50 -0.21 -6.82 -2.89
N GLN A 51 0.28 -7.06 -1.67
CA GLN A 51 -0.34 -8.02 -0.76
C GLN A 51 -1.72 -7.55 -0.31
N TRP A 52 -1.84 -6.28 0.05
CA TRP A 52 -3.13 -5.71 0.44
C TRP A 52 -4.10 -5.66 -0.73
N LEU A 53 -3.62 -5.35 -1.94
CA LEU A 53 -4.47 -5.34 -3.13
C LEU A 53 -5.10 -6.70 -3.38
N LYS A 54 -4.38 -7.80 -3.12
CA LYS A 54 -4.92 -9.15 -3.25
C LYS A 54 -6.12 -9.41 -2.35
N LEU A 55 -6.25 -8.65 -1.28
CA LEU A 55 -7.38 -8.79 -0.35
C LEU A 55 -8.62 -8.04 -0.81
N THR A 56 -8.50 -7.19 -1.83
CA THR A 56 -9.62 -6.47 -2.40
C THR A 56 -10.15 -7.22 -3.63
N LYS A 57 -11.46 -7.10 -3.88
CA LYS A 57 -12.07 -7.73 -5.04
C LYS A 57 -11.47 -7.20 -6.34
N ASP A 58 -11.32 -5.89 -6.45
CA ASP A 58 -10.78 -5.26 -7.66
C ASP A 58 -9.31 -5.62 -7.85
N GLY A 59 -8.55 -5.68 -6.77
CA GLY A 59 -7.13 -6.06 -6.84
C GLY A 59 -6.92 -7.48 -7.31
N GLN A 60 -7.81 -8.39 -6.95
CA GLN A 60 -7.71 -9.80 -7.39
C GLN A 60 -7.80 -9.94 -8.91
N GLU A 61 -8.55 -9.08 -9.57
CA GLU A 61 -8.67 -9.13 -11.02
C GLU A 61 -7.36 -8.84 -11.74
N PHE A 62 -6.51 -8.00 -11.17
CA PHE A 62 -5.19 -7.74 -11.73
C PHE A 62 -4.26 -8.94 -11.67
N ILE A 63 -4.50 -9.85 -10.73
CA ILE A 63 -3.63 -10.98 -10.47
C ILE A 63 -4.09 -12.21 -11.20
N LYS A 64 -5.39 -12.38 -11.38
CA LYS A 64 -5.99 -13.57 -11.98
C LYS A 64 -6.16 -13.51 -13.49
N GLY A 65 -5.97 -12.35 -14.08
CA GLY A 65 -6.14 -12.19 -15.51
C GLY A 65 -5.10 -12.97 -16.31
N PRO A 66 -5.44 -13.42 -17.54
CA PRO A 66 -4.49 -14.09 -18.41
C PRO A 66 -3.35 -13.18 -18.84
N LYS A 67 -3.52 -11.88 -18.70
CA LYS A 67 -2.51 -10.87 -19.00
C LYS A 67 -2.05 -10.23 -17.71
N GLN A 68 -0.76 -10.12 -17.58
CA GLN A 68 -0.19 -9.50 -16.39
C GLN A 68 -0.39 -8.00 -16.40
N ALA A 69 -0.77 -7.46 -15.27
CA ALA A 69 -0.79 -6.03 -15.06
C ALA A 69 0.66 -5.52 -14.94
N VAL A 70 0.96 -4.47 -15.66
CA VAL A 70 2.30 -3.88 -15.63
C VAL A 70 2.23 -2.55 -14.91
N SER A 71 3.03 -2.40 -13.86
CA SER A 71 3.15 -1.14 -13.15
C SER A 71 3.89 -0.14 -14.03
N ILE A 72 3.27 1.01 -14.26
CA ILE A 72 3.86 2.09 -15.06
C ILE A 72 4.47 3.13 -14.13
N MET A 73 3.77 3.46 -13.07
CA MET A 73 4.19 4.52 -12.17
C MET A 73 3.76 4.18 -10.76
N LEU A 74 4.65 4.42 -9.83
CA LEU A 74 4.36 4.35 -8.41
C LEU A 74 5.01 5.56 -7.76
N ASP A 75 4.21 6.41 -7.15
CA ASP A 75 4.75 7.49 -6.33
C ASP A 75 4.28 7.33 -4.88
N VAL A 76 5.01 7.96 -3.97
CA VAL A 76 4.70 7.88 -2.55
C VAL A 76 5.16 9.16 -1.85
N LYS A 77 4.36 9.58 -0.87
CA LYS A 77 4.72 10.67 0.04
C LYS A 77 4.58 10.16 1.46
N PHE A 78 5.67 10.23 2.22
CA PHE A 78 5.67 9.91 3.64
C PHE A 78 5.52 11.20 4.44
N ARG A 79 4.46 11.30 5.24
CA ARG A 79 4.13 12.52 5.99
C ARG A 79 4.39 12.38 7.47
N ASN A 80 4.11 11.23 8.03
CA ASN A 80 4.27 10.95 9.45
C ASN A 80 4.83 9.56 9.65
N LYS A 81 5.50 9.35 10.79
CA LYS A 81 6.07 8.05 11.11
C LYS A 81 4.95 7.09 11.53
N LEU A 82 4.89 5.94 10.88
CA LEU A 82 4.06 4.84 11.31
C LEU A 82 4.90 3.95 12.22
N VAL A 83 4.41 3.66 13.42
CA VAL A 83 5.15 2.92 14.43
C VAL A 83 4.58 1.52 14.56
N ALA A 84 5.45 0.56 14.89
CA ALA A 84 5.05 -0.82 15.12
C ALA A 84 3.94 -0.92 16.16
N ASP A 85 3.05 -1.88 15.97
CA ASP A 85 1.90 -2.19 16.81
C ASP A 85 0.81 -1.11 16.83
N GLN A 86 0.97 -0.06 16.05
CA GLN A 86 -0.04 0.98 15.88
C GLN A 86 -1.08 0.53 14.88
N LYS A 87 -2.36 0.69 15.23
CA LYS A 87 -3.47 0.36 14.33
C LYS A 87 -3.70 1.51 13.35
N ALA A 88 -3.79 1.18 12.08
CA ALA A 88 -4.09 2.13 11.02
C ALA A 88 -5.01 1.49 9.99
N LEU A 89 -5.39 2.27 8.99
CA LEU A 89 -6.21 1.81 7.88
C LEU A 89 -5.47 2.11 6.59
N VAL A 90 -5.57 1.23 5.62
CA VAL A 90 -5.18 1.53 4.25
C VAL A 90 -6.43 1.63 3.39
N LYS A 91 -6.53 2.71 2.63
CA LYS A 91 -7.63 2.95 1.71
C LYS A 91 -7.10 2.91 0.28
N PHE A 92 -7.74 2.10 -0.55
CA PHE A 92 -7.47 2.06 -1.99
C PHE A 92 -8.66 2.62 -2.74
N THR A 93 -8.41 3.55 -3.64
CA THR A 93 -9.42 4.07 -4.55
C THR A 93 -9.01 3.71 -5.97
N TYR A 94 -9.81 2.87 -6.62
CA TYR A 94 -9.57 2.41 -7.98
C TYR A 94 -10.33 3.28 -8.95
N THR A 95 -9.63 3.86 -9.91
CA THR A 95 -10.25 4.64 -10.99
C THR A 95 -9.86 4.00 -12.31
N PRO A 96 -10.72 3.14 -12.87
CA PRO A 96 -10.41 2.47 -14.13
C PRO A 96 -10.55 3.40 -15.32
N SER A 97 -9.74 3.16 -16.34
CA SER A 97 -9.86 3.77 -17.66
C SER A 97 -9.62 2.70 -18.72
N ASN A 98 -9.65 3.08 -20.01
CA ASN A 98 -9.56 2.09 -21.09
C ASN A 98 -8.30 1.22 -21.03
N LYS A 99 -7.15 1.82 -20.80
CA LYS A 99 -5.86 1.13 -20.83
C LYS A 99 -5.19 1.06 -19.47
N PHE A 100 -5.62 1.90 -18.54
CA PHE A 100 -4.95 2.05 -17.25
C PHE A 100 -5.95 1.93 -16.12
N THR A 101 -5.46 1.55 -14.98
CA THR A 101 -6.18 1.74 -13.72
C THR A 101 -5.29 2.56 -12.82
N LYS A 102 -5.83 3.66 -12.31
CA LYS A 102 -5.15 4.46 -11.32
C LYS A 102 -5.62 4.02 -9.95
N ILE A 103 -4.68 3.72 -9.09
CA ILE A 103 -4.95 3.35 -7.70
C ILE A 103 -4.37 4.43 -6.82
N ASN A 104 -5.25 5.17 -6.17
CA ASN A 104 -4.85 6.09 -5.11
C ASN A 104 -4.88 5.33 -3.80
N TRP A 105 -3.85 5.46 -2.99
CA TRP A 105 -3.81 4.77 -1.70
C TRP A 105 -3.33 5.71 -0.61
N GLU A 106 -3.81 5.47 0.62
CA GLU A 106 -3.34 6.20 1.78
C GLU A 106 -3.41 5.32 3.02
N ILE A 107 -2.46 5.52 3.92
CA ILE A 107 -2.45 4.90 5.24
C ILE A 107 -2.66 6.01 6.25
N TYR A 108 -3.68 5.84 7.09
CA TYR A 108 -4.15 6.89 7.98
C TYR A 108 -4.82 6.30 9.21
N ASP A 109 -5.04 7.14 10.20
CA ASP A 109 -5.94 6.85 11.32
C ASP A 109 -6.80 8.09 11.61
N ASN A 110 -7.46 8.13 12.76
CA ASN A 110 -8.35 9.23 13.11
C ASN A 110 -7.63 10.57 13.30
N GLU A 111 -6.32 10.55 13.50
CA GLU A 111 -5.57 11.75 13.85
C GLU A 111 -4.72 12.27 12.69
N LYS A 112 -4.16 11.37 11.87
CA LYS A 112 -3.22 11.78 10.84
C LYS A 112 -3.10 10.81 9.69
N GLU A 113 -2.54 11.30 8.60
CA GLU A 113 -2.11 10.51 7.45
C GLU A 113 -0.63 10.19 7.60
N TYR A 114 -0.27 8.93 7.41
CA TYR A 114 1.11 8.48 7.52
C TYR A 114 1.82 8.52 6.18
N CYS A 115 1.18 7.99 5.15
CA CYS A 115 1.70 8.06 3.80
C CYS A 115 0.56 7.89 2.79
N SER A 116 0.83 8.30 1.57
CA SER A 116 -0.12 8.19 0.47
C SER A 116 0.63 8.13 -0.85
N GLY A 117 -0.06 7.73 -1.89
CA GLY A 117 0.55 7.69 -3.20
C GLY A 117 -0.42 7.31 -4.29
N ASN A 118 0.13 7.21 -5.49
CA ASN A 118 -0.58 6.80 -6.68
C ASN A 118 0.17 5.64 -7.32
N TRP A 119 -0.60 4.69 -7.82
CA TRP A 119 -0.07 3.56 -8.56
C TRP A 119 -0.87 3.45 -9.84
N VAL A 120 -0.19 3.57 -10.98
CA VAL A 120 -0.81 3.45 -12.30
C VAL A 120 -0.41 2.11 -12.87
N ILE A 121 -1.41 1.30 -13.20
CA ILE A 121 -1.21 -0.04 -13.72
C ILE A 121 -1.80 -0.11 -15.13
N HIS A 122 -1.00 -0.58 -16.07
CA HIS A 122 -1.45 -0.81 -17.43
C HIS A 122 -2.15 -2.18 -17.51
N LYS A 123 -3.34 -2.19 -18.07
CA LYS A 123 -4.05 -3.42 -18.41
C LYS A 123 -3.69 -3.80 -19.83
N SER A 124 -3.01 -4.88 -19.99
CA SER A 124 -2.71 -5.38 -21.33
C SER A 124 -3.79 -6.33 -21.83
#